data_8d9c04b53f851d6d7c4eb3a4a0602c37
#
_entry.id   8d9c04b53f851d6d7c4eb3a4a0602c37
#
_cell.length_a   1.000
_cell.length_b   1.000
_cell.length_c   1.000
_cell.angle_alpha   90.00
_cell.angle_beta   90.00
_cell.angle_gamma   90.00
#
_symmetry.space_group_name_H-M   'P 1'
#
loop_
_entity.id
_entity.type
_entity.pdbx_description
1 polymer ?
#
loop_
_entity_poly.entity_id
_entity_poly.type
_entity_poly.pdbx_seq_one_letter_code
_entity_poly.pdbx_strand_id
1 'polypeptide(L)'
;CYKCGKPVNGDEEYCRDCGAHPGAFDQGRGIFLYDDRMRYSIMKYKYFGCQEYSRFYGKALYIYGKDMLALWKPQIIIPVPLHRRKQRIRGFNQAELLAKELSRYAGIPVDTAILKKCHATRSQKKLDAAERKKNLQKAFQVVGNPAGMRILLIDDVYTTGSTMDVLAKLLLEKGASHVYFLTLCIGNNR
;
A
#
# COMPACT_ATOMS: atom_id res chain seq x y z
N CYS A 1 4.67 13.38 -8.74
CA CYS A 1 5.84 12.48 -8.71
C CYS A 1 5.59 11.26 -9.59
N TYR A 2 6.44 11.03 -10.59
CA TYR A 2 6.29 9.87 -11.49
C TYR A 2 6.42 8.53 -10.77
N LYS A 3 7.20 8.47 -9.68
CA LYS A 3 7.43 7.22 -8.94
C LYS A 3 6.26 6.85 -8.02
N CYS A 4 5.85 7.75 -7.11
CA CYS A 4 4.88 7.41 -6.06
C CYS A 4 3.52 8.11 -6.18
N GLY A 5 3.38 9.09 -7.08
CA GLY A 5 2.14 9.83 -7.27
C GLY A 5 1.88 10.96 -6.27
N LYS A 6 2.82 11.30 -5.37
CA LYS A 6 2.70 12.50 -4.53
C LYS A 6 2.64 13.77 -5.39
N PRO A 7 1.89 14.79 -4.98
CA PRO A 7 1.99 16.10 -5.60
C PRO A 7 3.43 16.61 -5.55
N VAL A 8 3.87 17.25 -6.61
CA VAL A 8 5.15 17.94 -6.74
C VAL A 8 4.92 19.37 -7.18
N ASN A 9 5.89 20.26 -6.98
CA ASN A 9 5.80 21.66 -7.36
C ASN A 9 6.42 21.89 -8.73
N GLY A 10 5.75 22.71 -9.56
CA GLY A 10 6.28 23.09 -10.88
C GLY A 10 6.66 21.91 -11.74
N ASP A 11 7.86 21.96 -12.32
CA ASP A 11 8.38 20.97 -13.29
C ASP A 11 9.12 19.79 -12.61
N GLU A 12 8.98 19.63 -11.30
CA GLU A 12 9.63 18.51 -10.60
C GLU A 12 9.03 17.17 -11.03
N GLU A 13 9.86 16.26 -11.52
CA GLU A 13 9.45 14.90 -11.88
C GLU A 13 9.27 14.00 -10.65
N TYR A 14 10.06 14.20 -9.60
CA TYR A 14 10.08 13.37 -8.40
C TYR A 14 9.88 14.21 -7.14
N CYS A 15 9.11 13.68 -6.20
CA CYS A 15 9.02 14.28 -4.88
C CYS A 15 10.33 14.11 -4.09
N ARG A 16 10.53 14.93 -3.07
CA ARG A 16 11.74 14.92 -2.22
C ARG A 16 12.12 13.52 -1.72
N ASP A 17 11.13 12.72 -1.27
CA ASP A 17 11.39 11.37 -0.74
C ASP A 17 11.90 10.43 -1.85
N CYS A 18 11.26 10.44 -3.04
CA CYS A 18 11.65 9.59 -4.15
C CYS A 18 12.96 10.03 -4.82
N GLY A 19 13.25 11.33 -4.83
CA GLY A 19 14.54 11.86 -5.30
C GLY A 19 15.69 11.47 -4.40
N ALA A 20 15.48 11.50 -3.08
CA ALA A 20 16.52 11.11 -2.11
C ALA A 20 16.68 9.58 -2.00
N HIS A 21 15.56 8.86 -1.98
CA HIS A 21 15.55 7.39 -1.79
C HIS A 21 14.44 6.76 -2.65
N PRO A 22 14.71 6.44 -3.90
CA PRO A 22 13.74 5.75 -4.74
C PRO A 22 13.43 4.37 -4.14
N GLY A 23 12.14 4.14 -3.84
CA GLY A 23 11.69 2.85 -3.32
C GLY A 23 11.90 1.72 -4.33
N ALA A 24 11.92 0.47 -3.84
CA ALA A 24 12.09 -0.73 -4.66
C ALA A 24 10.89 -1.01 -5.60
N PHE A 25 9.70 -0.49 -5.31
CA PHE A 25 8.52 -0.63 -6.18
C PHE A 25 8.74 0.11 -7.52
N ASP A 26 8.11 -0.36 -8.59
CA ASP A 26 8.19 0.26 -9.92
C ASP A 26 7.48 1.61 -9.94
N GLN A 27 6.20 1.63 -9.62
CA GLN A 27 5.40 2.84 -9.58
C GLN A 27 4.23 2.70 -8.60
N GLY A 28 3.69 3.82 -8.15
CA GLY A 28 2.51 3.81 -7.29
C GLY A 28 1.69 5.08 -7.39
N ARG A 29 0.46 5.01 -6.88
CA ARG A 29 -0.49 6.13 -6.85
C ARG A 29 -1.33 6.09 -5.57
N GLY A 30 -1.65 7.26 -5.05
CA GLY A 30 -2.74 7.45 -4.11
C GLY A 30 -3.88 8.19 -4.79
N ILE A 31 -5.12 7.82 -4.45
CA ILE A 31 -6.31 8.35 -5.12
C ILE A 31 -6.69 9.72 -4.55
N PHE A 32 -6.62 9.87 -3.24
CA PHE A 32 -6.96 11.11 -2.54
C PHE A 32 -5.76 11.66 -1.79
N LEU A 33 -5.70 12.97 -1.61
CA LEU A 33 -4.77 13.58 -0.68
C LEU A 33 -5.17 13.23 0.77
N TYR A 34 -4.17 12.92 1.61
CA TYR A 34 -4.40 12.64 3.02
C TYR A 34 -4.52 13.95 3.80
N ASP A 35 -5.65 14.64 3.61
CA ASP A 35 -6.04 15.84 4.35
C ASP A 35 -6.84 15.49 5.62
N ASP A 36 -7.33 16.50 6.34
CA ASP A 36 -8.09 16.31 7.57
C ASP A 36 -9.44 15.60 7.34
N ARG A 37 -10.08 15.81 6.19
CA ARG A 37 -11.35 15.15 5.84
C ARG A 37 -11.12 13.67 5.59
N MET A 38 -10.11 13.33 4.79
CA MET A 38 -9.76 11.94 4.52
C MET A 38 -9.20 11.23 5.75
N ARG A 39 -8.44 11.94 6.60
CA ARG A 39 -7.99 11.41 7.89
C ARG A 39 -9.15 11.01 8.78
N TYR A 40 -10.17 11.86 8.90
CA TYR A 40 -11.40 11.55 9.66
C TYR A 40 -12.15 10.35 9.07
N SER A 41 -12.34 10.32 7.75
CA SER A 41 -13.03 9.24 7.05
C SER A 41 -12.30 7.89 7.20
N ILE A 42 -10.97 7.87 7.05
CA ILE A 42 -10.15 6.67 7.27
C ILE A 42 -10.16 6.23 8.74
N MET A 43 -10.21 7.17 9.68
CA MET A 43 -10.34 6.85 11.09
C MET A 43 -11.66 6.12 11.37
N LYS A 44 -12.76 6.61 10.81
CA LYS A 44 -14.07 5.91 10.89
C LYS A 44 -14.00 4.52 10.29
N TYR A 45 -13.43 4.39 9.10
CA TYR A 45 -13.23 3.11 8.44
C TYR A 45 -12.40 2.13 9.29
N LYS A 46 -11.35 2.62 9.98
CA LYS A 46 -10.44 1.78 10.77
C LYS A 46 -10.98 1.37 12.14
N TYR A 47 -11.75 2.22 12.80
CA TYR A 47 -12.01 2.08 14.23
C TYR A 47 -13.49 2.10 14.63
N PHE A 48 -14.39 2.50 13.75
CA PHE A 48 -15.81 2.62 14.05
C PHE A 48 -16.68 1.59 13.32
N GLY A 49 -16.08 0.53 12.81
CA GLY A 49 -16.79 -0.58 12.17
C GLY A 49 -17.44 -0.27 10.82
N CYS A 50 -17.19 0.91 10.23
CA CYS A 50 -17.76 1.33 8.95
C CYS A 50 -17.16 0.55 7.76
N GLN A 51 -17.30 -0.78 7.76
CA GLN A 51 -16.76 -1.66 6.71
C GLN A 51 -17.41 -1.39 5.34
N GLU A 52 -18.64 -0.89 5.34
CA GLU A 52 -19.39 -0.48 4.14
C GLU A 52 -18.66 0.58 3.31
N TYR A 53 -17.79 1.38 3.94
CA TYR A 53 -16.93 2.33 3.23
C TYR A 53 -16.00 1.65 2.21
N SER A 54 -15.69 0.36 2.41
CA SER A 54 -14.86 -0.41 1.48
C SER A 54 -15.45 -0.46 0.07
N ARG A 55 -16.79 -0.51 -0.07
CA ARG A 55 -17.47 -0.52 -1.37
C ARG A 55 -17.24 0.79 -2.12
N PHE A 56 -17.45 1.91 -1.44
CA PHE A 56 -17.18 3.23 -2.03
C PHE A 56 -15.71 3.39 -2.39
N TYR A 57 -14.83 3.06 -1.45
CA TYR A 57 -13.38 3.21 -1.64
C TYR A 57 -12.82 2.26 -2.71
N GLY A 58 -13.28 1.02 -2.76
CA GLY A 58 -12.88 0.07 -3.81
C GLY A 58 -13.31 0.53 -5.20
N LYS A 59 -14.54 1.09 -5.31
CA LYS A 59 -15.02 1.70 -6.56
C LYS A 59 -14.17 2.92 -6.94
N ALA A 60 -13.81 3.77 -5.97
CA ALA A 60 -12.94 4.92 -6.20
C ALA A 60 -11.54 4.49 -6.66
N LEU A 61 -10.93 3.48 -6.02
CA LEU A 61 -9.65 2.89 -6.45
C LEU A 61 -9.71 2.44 -7.91
N TYR A 62 -10.81 1.81 -8.33
CA TYR A 62 -10.99 1.38 -9.71
C TYR A 62 -11.14 2.58 -10.66
N ILE A 63 -12.07 3.50 -10.39
CA ILE A 63 -12.38 4.63 -11.29
C ILE A 63 -11.14 5.50 -11.52
N TYR A 64 -10.43 5.85 -10.46
CA TYR A 64 -9.26 6.73 -10.55
C TYR A 64 -7.95 5.99 -10.82
N GLY A 65 -7.92 4.66 -10.63
CA GLY A 65 -6.75 3.81 -10.87
C GLY A 65 -6.78 3.05 -12.19
N LYS A 66 -7.88 3.03 -12.94
CA LYS A 66 -8.08 2.18 -14.14
C LYS A 66 -6.98 2.34 -15.19
N ASP A 67 -6.52 3.57 -15.44
CA ASP A 67 -5.49 3.84 -16.45
C ASP A 67 -4.14 3.27 -16.01
N MET A 68 -3.84 3.34 -14.71
CA MET A 68 -2.65 2.72 -14.13
C MET A 68 -2.75 1.19 -14.16
N LEU A 69 -3.92 0.63 -13.87
CA LEU A 69 -4.13 -0.82 -13.97
C LEU A 69 -3.95 -1.32 -15.41
N ALA A 70 -4.45 -0.58 -16.39
CA ALA A 70 -4.27 -0.89 -17.81
C ALA A 70 -2.79 -0.80 -18.24
N LEU A 71 -2.03 0.17 -17.72
CA LEU A 71 -0.61 0.34 -17.99
C LEU A 71 0.24 -0.74 -17.32
N TRP A 72 0.04 -0.96 -16.02
CA TRP A 72 0.85 -1.89 -15.21
C TRP A 72 0.51 -3.35 -15.45
N LYS A 73 -0.73 -3.64 -15.86
CA LYS A 73 -1.24 -4.99 -16.11
C LYS A 73 -0.92 -5.97 -14.97
N PRO A 74 -1.26 -5.63 -13.72
CA PRO A 74 -0.98 -6.52 -12.59
C PRO A 74 -1.76 -7.84 -12.74
N GLN A 75 -1.13 -8.93 -12.36
CA GLN A 75 -1.71 -10.28 -12.44
C GLN A 75 -2.37 -10.69 -11.14
N ILE A 76 -1.98 -10.04 -10.04
CA ILE A 76 -2.48 -10.34 -8.70
C ILE A 76 -2.49 -9.09 -7.82
N ILE A 77 -3.49 -8.99 -6.97
CA ILE A 77 -3.59 -7.95 -5.93
C ILE A 77 -3.20 -8.58 -4.59
N ILE A 78 -2.26 -7.95 -3.90
CA ILE A 78 -1.85 -8.36 -2.56
C ILE A 78 -2.12 -7.22 -1.58
N PRO A 79 -3.09 -7.37 -0.65
CA PRO A 79 -3.31 -6.39 0.39
C PRO A 79 -2.18 -6.38 1.39
N VAL A 80 -1.77 -5.20 1.84
CA VAL A 80 -0.77 -5.06 2.91
C VAL A 80 -1.29 -5.75 4.18
N PRO A 81 -0.57 -6.75 4.72
CA PRO A 81 -1.07 -7.53 5.84
C PRO A 81 -1.03 -6.73 7.14
N LEU A 82 -2.08 -6.87 7.94
CA LEU A 82 -2.20 -6.31 9.27
C LEU A 82 -1.66 -7.31 10.30
N HIS A 83 -0.98 -6.82 11.34
CA HIS A 83 -0.55 -7.68 12.44
C HIS A 83 -1.76 -8.25 13.19
N ARG A 84 -1.72 -9.55 13.57
CA ARG A 84 -2.83 -10.29 14.22
C ARG A 84 -3.48 -9.54 15.38
N ARG A 85 -2.67 -8.87 16.25
CA ARG A 85 -3.20 -8.07 17.37
C ARG A 85 -4.08 -6.91 16.88
N LYS A 86 -3.64 -6.20 15.83
CA LYS A 86 -4.44 -5.10 15.27
C LYS A 86 -5.69 -5.61 14.56
N GLN A 87 -5.58 -6.76 13.89
CA GLN A 87 -6.72 -7.38 13.24
C GLN A 87 -7.78 -7.84 14.26
N ARG A 88 -7.38 -8.39 15.39
CA ARG A 88 -8.32 -8.74 16.49
C ARG A 88 -9.03 -7.52 17.05
N ILE A 89 -8.31 -6.40 17.25
CA ILE A 89 -8.90 -5.16 17.79
C ILE A 89 -9.87 -4.53 16.78
N ARG A 90 -9.55 -4.56 15.47
CA ARG A 90 -10.34 -3.94 14.41
C ARG A 90 -11.43 -4.84 13.83
N GLY A 91 -11.30 -6.15 14.00
CA GLY A 91 -12.17 -7.16 13.42
C GLY A 91 -11.85 -7.50 11.96
N PHE A 92 -11.13 -6.65 11.22
CA PHE A 92 -10.84 -6.81 9.80
C PHE A 92 -9.52 -6.14 9.38
N ASN A 93 -9.04 -6.50 8.18
CA ASN A 93 -7.93 -5.81 7.51
C ASN A 93 -8.51 -4.86 6.45
N GLN A 94 -8.26 -3.56 6.60
CA GLN A 94 -8.74 -2.50 5.70
C GLN A 94 -8.25 -2.71 4.27
N ALA A 95 -6.96 -3.01 4.12
CA ALA A 95 -6.35 -3.24 2.81
C ALA A 95 -6.96 -4.45 2.10
N GLU A 96 -7.33 -5.49 2.85
CA GLU A 96 -7.98 -6.68 2.30
C GLU A 96 -9.39 -6.39 1.77
N LEU A 97 -10.19 -5.61 2.51
CA LEU A 97 -11.51 -5.20 2.03
C LEU A 97 -11.39 -4.34 0.77
N LEU A 98 -10.45 -3.37 0.74
CA LEU A 98 -10.19 -2.54 -0.44
C LEU A 98 -9.76 -3.39 -1.64
N ALA A 99 -8.86 -4.36 -1.43
CA ALA A 99 -8.38 -5.26 -2.47
C ALA A 99 -9.52 -6.12 -3.05
N LYS A 100 -10.39 -6.69 -2.20
CA LYS A 100 -11.55 -7.47 -2.61
C LYS A 100 -12.54 -6.64 -3.42
N GLU A 101 -12.82 -5.41 -2.99
CA GLU A 101 -13.73 -4.53 -3.74
C GLU A 101 -13.11 -4.09 -5.07
N LEU A 102 -11.82 -3.72 -5.10
CA LEU A 102 -11.13 -3.40 -6.35
C LEU A 102 -11.15 -4.58 -7.33
N SER A 103 -10.89 -5.79 -6.84
CA SER A 103 -10.92 -7.04 -7.61
C SER A 103 -12.25 -7.26 -8.33
N ARG A 104 -13.38 -6.94 -7.69
CA ARG A 104 -14.73 -7.06 -8.30
C ARG A 104 -14.90 -6.21 -9.55
N TYR A 105 -14.26 -5.04 -9.60
CA TYR A 105 -14.33 -4.14 -10.76
C TYR A 105 -13.23 -4.42 -11.78
N ALA A 106 -12.03 -4.76 -11.32
CA ALA A 106 -10.86 -4.92 -12.17
C ALA A 106 -10.69 -6.33 -12.74
N GLY A 107 -11.38 -7.35 -12.16
CA GLY A 107 -11.22 -8.75 -12.56
C GLY A 107 -9.86 -9.36 -12.19
N ILE A 108 -9.06 -8.70 -11.33
CA ILE A 108 -7.73 -9.16 -10.93
C ILE A 108 -7.86 -9.95 -9.63
N PRO A 109 -7.35 -11.19 -9.54
CA PRO A 109 -7.44 -12.02 -8.34
C PRO A 109 -6.71 -11.40 -7.14
N VAL A 110 -7.22 -11.69 -5.94
CA VAL A 110 -6.61 -11.25 -4.66
C VAL A 110 -5.97 -12.44 -3.97
N ASP A 111 -4.73 -12.28 -3.53
CA ASP A 111 -4.05 -13.23 -2.65
C ASP A 111 -3.71 -12.58 -1.30
N THR A 112 -4.16 -13.19 -0.22
CA THR A 112 -3.91 -12.76 1.16
C THR A 112 -2.88 -13.63 1.87
N ALA A 113 -2.37 -14.68 1.20
CA ALA A 113 -1.47 -15.66 1.78
C ALA A 113 0.00 -15.40 1.48
N ILE A 114 0.32 -14.81 0.31
CA ILE A 114 1.71 -14.57 -0.14
C ILE A 114 2.50 -13.71 0.85
N LEU A 115 1.88 -12.69 1.44
CA LEU A 115 2.51 -11.82 2.43
C LEU A 115 1.92 -12.03 3.83
N LYS A 116 2.79 -12.15 4.83
CA LYS A 116 2.39 -12.20 6.25
C LYS A 116 3.12 -11.14 7.06
N LYS A 117 2.43 -10.57 8.06
CA LYS A 117 3.03 -9.71 9.06
C LYS A 117 3.25 -10.51 10.36
N CYS A 118 4.50 -10.91 10.60
CA CYS A 118 4.88 -11.79 11.69
C CYS A 118 5.07 -11.05 13.04
N HIS A 119 5.58 -9.81 12.98
CA HIS A 119 5.86 -9.04 14.18
C HIS A 119 5.10 -7.70 14.19
N ALA A 120 4.67 -7.28 15.38
CA ALA A 120 4.12 -5.96 15.58
C ALA A 120 5.25 -4.93 15.47
N THR A 121 5.14 -4.02 14.50
CA THR A 121 6.00 -2.84 14.48
C THR A 121 5.63 -1.95 15.66
N ARG A 122 6.47 -1.86 16.68
CA ARG A 122 6.29 -0.89 17.75
C ARG A 122 6.51 0.51 17.16
N SER A 123 5.59 1.42 17.46
CA SER A 123 5.79 2.86 17.26
C SER A 123 6.82 3.33 18.29
N GLN A 124 8.09 3.10 18.02
CA GLN A 124 9.18 3.58 18.88
C GLN A 124 9.58 4.96 18.37
N LYS A 125 9.14 5.99 19.11
CA LYS A 125 9.49 7.40 18.86
C LYS A 125 11.00 7.71 18.93
N LYS A 126 11.84 6.73 19.31
CA LYS A 126 13.29 6.88 19.57
C LYS A 126 14.21 6.20 18.55
N LEU A 127 13.69 5.50 17.54
CA LEU A 127 14.53 4.82 16.53
C LEU A 127 14.88 5.76 15.39
N ASP A 128 16.10 5.66 14.88
CA ASP A 128 16.51 6.32 13.64
C ASP A 128 15.81 5.70 12.40
N ALA A 129 15.98 6.33 11.23
CA ALA A 129 15.33 5.89 10.00
C ALA A 129 15.81 4.50 9.53
N ALA A 130 17.10 4.17 9.74
CA ALA A 130 17.70 2.89 9.34
C ALA A 130 17.21 1.75 10.23
N GLU A 131 17.14 1.97 11.54
CA GLU A 131 16.60 0.99 12.49
C GLU A 131 15.11 0.74 12.26
N ARG A 132 14.32 1.80 11.94
CA ARG A 132 12.91 1.65 11.55
C ARG A 132 12.76 0.77 10.31
N LYS A 133 13.61 0.97 9.30
CA LYS A 133 13.60 0.17 8.07
C LYS A 133 13.94 -1.29 8.35
N LYS A 134 14.98 -1.58 9.14
CA LYS A 134 15.34 -2.96 9.58
C LYS A 134 14.22 -3.63 10.37
N ASN A 135 13.61 -2.92 11.32
CA ASN A 135 12.48 -3.44 12.10
C ASN A 135 11.24 -3.72 11.24
N LEU A 136 11.02 -2.88 10.25
CA LEU A 136 9.92 -3.06 9.31
C LEU A 136 10.17 -4.27 8.39
N GLN A 137 11.40 -4.48 7.91
CA GLN A 137 11.78 -5.68 7.13
C GLN A 137 11.53 -6.97 7.92
N LYS A 138 11.98 -7.03 9.18
CA LYS A 138 11.75 -8.20 10.05
C LYS A 138 10.26 -8.44 10.36
N ALA A 139 9.42 -7.42 10.18
CA ALA A 139 8.00 -7.53 10.49
C ALA A 139 7.20 -8.27 9.42
N PHE A 140 7.71 -8.39 8.20
CA PHE A 140 7.01 -9.01 7.08
C PHE A 140 7.77 -10.23 6.55
N GLN A 141 7.03 -11.20 6.03
CA GLN A 141 7.57 -12.40 5.40
C GLN A 141 6.77 -12.72 4.13
N VAL A 142 7.48 -13.08 3.07
CA VAL A 142 6.89 -13.69 1.87
C VAL A 142 6.87 -15.20 2.09
N VAL A 143 5.69 -15.80 2.10
CA VAL A 143 5.48 -17.25 2.35
C VAL A 143 5.00 -18.01 1.12
N GLY A 144 4.46 -17.30 0.12
CA GLY A 144 4.08 -17.86 -1.18
C GLY A 144 5.18 -17.71 -2.24
N ASN A 145 4.85 -18.06 -3.46
CA ASN A 145 5.75 -17.93 -4.62
C ASN A 145 5.28 -16.79 -5.55
N PRO A 146 5.90 -15.60 -5.50
CA PRO A 146 5.58 -14.48 -6.38
C PRO A 146 6.37 -14.48 -7.69
N ALA A 147 7.15 -15.53 -8.00
CA ALA A 147 8.08 -15.55 -9.13
C ALA A 147 7.40 -15.23 -10.46
N GLY A 148 7.98 -14.32 -11.21
CA GLY A 148 7.52 -13.85 -12.52
C GLY A 148 6.26 -12.99 -12.51
N MET A 149 5.64 -12.74 -11.36
CA MET A 149 4.36 -12.02 -11.27
C MET A 149 4.54 -10.51 -11.27
N ARG A 150 3.61 -9.80 -11.93
CA ARG A 150 3.37 -8.37 -11.76
C ARG A 150 2.34 -8.18 -10.64
N ILE A 151 2.77 -7.59 -9.54
CA ILE A 151 2.02 -7.53 -8.28
C ILE A 151 1.52 -6.11 -8.05
N LEU A 152 0.26 -5.98 -7.63
CA LEU A 152 -0.33 -4.75 -7.14
C LEU A 152 -0.52 -4.83 -5.62
N LEU A 153 0.23 -4.03 -4.88
CA LEU A 153 0.02 -3.85 -3.44
C LEU A 153 -1.11 -2.86 -3.18
N ILE A 154 -2.00 -3.18 -2.24
CA ILE A 154 -3.08 -2.28 -1.80
C ILE A 154 -2.90 -1.94 -0.34
N ASP A 155 -3.01 -0.64 0.00
CA ASP A 155 -3.10 -0.16 1.38
C ASP A 155 -4.05 1.04 1.47
N ASP A 156 -4.36 1.49 2.68
CA ASP A 156 -5.21 2.64 2.89
C ASP A 156 -4.46 3.99 2.77
N VAL A 157 -3.25 4.10 3.27
CA VAL A 157 -2.48 5.36 3.29
C VAL A 157 -1.01 5.16 2.97
N TYR A 158 -0.53 5.86 1.95
CA TYR A 158 0.89 6.03 1.67
C TYR A 158 1.40 7.34 2.29
N THR A 159 2.38 7.26 3.17
CA THR A 159 3.01 8.45 3.79
C THR A 159 4.47 8.61 3.35
N THR A 160 5.39 7.96 4.00
CA THR A 160 6.84 7.97 3.68
C THR A 160 7.24 6.91 2.66
N GLY A 161 6.35 5.99 2.33
CA GLY A 161 6.62 4.87 1.43
C GLY A 161 7.38 3.69 2.05
N SER A 162 7.82 3.79 3.31
CA SER A 162 8.66 2.75 3.93
C SER A 162 8.02 1.35 3.92
N THR A 163 6.69 1.27 4.11
CA THR A 163 5.99 -0.03 4.04
C THR A 163 6.03 -0.60 2.62
N MET A 164 5.70 0.23 1.63
CA MET A 164 5.68 -0.20 0.22
C MET A 164 7.07 -0.58 -0.28
N ASP A 165 8.10 0.20 0.10
CA ASP A 165 9.51 -0.08 -0.23
C ASP A 165 9.95 -1.45 0.32
N VAL A 166 9.67 -1.71 1.60
CA VAL A 166 10.04 -2.99 2.23
C VAL A 166 9.32 -4.17 1.60
N LEU A 167 8.00 -4.04 1.36
CA LEU A 167 7.22 -5.12 0.76
C LEU A 167 7.63 -5.38 -0.69
N ALA A 168 7.86 -4.33 -1.47
CA ALA A 168 8.34 -4.45 -2.85
C ALA A 168 9.69 -5.15 -2.88
N LYS A 169 10.65 -4.74 -2.03
CA LYS A 169 11.96 -5.37 -1.93
C LYS A 169 11.86 -6.86 -1.63
N LEU A 170 11.06 -7.25 -0.63
CA LEU A 170 10.87 -8.65 -0.25
C LEU A 170 10.24 -9.49 -1.37
N LEU A 171 9.28 -8.93 -2.11
CA LEU A 171 8.64 -9.61 -3.24
C LEU A 171 9.58 -9.77 -4.43
N LEU A 172 10.36 -8.72 -4.77
CA LEU A 172 11.36 -8.77 -5.84
C LEU A 172 12.49 -9.74 -5.51
N GLU A 173 12.98 -9.78 -4.26
CA GLU A 173 13.95 -10.77 -3.78
C GLU A 173 13.44 -12.22 -3.88
N LYS A 174 12.11 -12.42 -3.90
CA LYS A 174 11.45 -13.70 -4.13
C LYS A 174 11.04 -13.94 -5.59
N GLY A 175 11.56 -13.12 -6.52
CA GLY A 175 11.42 -13.32 -7.95
C GLY A 175 10.19 -12.66 -8.59
N ALA A 176 9.44 -11.79 -7.90
CA ALA A 176 8.42 -11.00 -8.56
C ALA A 176 9.04 -10.18 -9.70
N SER A 177 8.34 -10.06 -10.84
CA SER A 177 8.86 -9.31 -12.00
C SER A 177 8.69 -7.81 -11.82
N HIS A 178 7.56 -7.37 -11.27
CA HIS A 178 7.24 -5.98 -11.01
C HIS A 178 6.36 -5.84 -9.77
N VAL A 179 6.53 -4.74 -9.06
CA VAL A 179 5.72 -4.40 -7.90
C VAL A 179 5.21 -2.97 -8.01
N TYR A 180 3.91 -2.82 -8.08
CA TYR A 180 3.20 -1.55 -8.10
C TYR A 180 2.38 -1.39 -6.81
N PHE A 181 1.90 -0.18 -6.54
CA PHE A 181 0.93 0.01 -5.47
C PHE A 181 -0.19 1.00 -5.83
N LEU A 182 -1.38 0.75 -5.27
CA LEU A 182 -2.44 1.74 -5.15
C LEU A 182 -2.83 1.89 -3.68
N THR A 183 -3.00 3.13 -3.26
CA THR A 183 -3.50 3.45 -1.93
C THR A 183 -4.70 4.39 -2.02
N LEU A 184 -5.58 4.30 -1.04
CA LEU A 184 -6.71 5.20 -0.99
C LEU A 184 -6.26 6.64 -0.80
N CYS A 185 -5.29 6.85 0.09
CA CYS A 185 -4.73 8.17 0.35
C CYS A 185 -3.22 8.22 0.19
N ILE A 186 -2.74 9.40 -0.18
CA ILE A 186 -1.32 9.72 -0.25
C ILE A 186 -1.02 11.00 0.54
N GLY A 187 0.01 10.95 1.38
CA GLY A 187 0.46 12.12 2.13
C GLY A 187 0.99 13.22 1.21
N ASN A 188 0.73 14.47 1.60
CA ASN A 188 1.31 15.62 0.94
C ASN A 188 2.71 15.92 1.53
N ASN A 189 3.69 16.20 0.68
CA ASN A 189 4.98 16.75 1.11
C ASN A 189 4.78 18.26 1.32
N ARG A 190 4.33 18.64 2.49
CA ARG A 190 4.48 20.03 2.95
C ARG A 190 5.71 20.15 3.81
#